data_a61671be45f14a7cefce18e47b4c9860
#
_entry.id   a61671be45f14a7cefce18e47b4c9860
#
_cell.length_a   1.000
_cell.length_b   1.000
_cell.length_c   1.000
_cell.angle_alpha   90.00
_cell.angle_beta   90.00
_cell.angle_gamma   90.00
#
_symmetry.space_group_name_H-M   'P 1'
#
loop_
_entity.id
_entity.type
_entity.pdbx_description
1 polymer ?
#
loop_
_entity_poly.entity_id
_entity_poly.type
_entity_poly.pdbx_seq_one_letter_code
_entity_poly.pdbx_strand_id
1 'polypeptide(L)'
;MTDFQIHLIETPEEMRLVEQLQRDVWPGSETDVVPLHMLITVVHNGGLVLGAFIDEKIIGFVFGFPGFENTPDGPLPKHCSHMMGIHPDYRDSGVGFALKRAQWQMVRRQSLDRITWTYDRLLSRNAYLNIAKLGAVCSTYRRSEYGDMRDGLNAGLPSDRFQVDGLPARGGGVVDARPCAVPRPAR
;
A
#
# COMPACT_ATOMS: atom_id res chain seq x y z
N MET A 1 14.70 17.55 10.14
CA MET A 1 13.94 16.32 9.77
C MET A 1 13.08 15.97 10.96
N THR A 2 11.81 15.72 10.78
CA THR A 2 10.93 15.29 11.86
C THR A 2 11.40 13.92 12.33
N ASP A 3 11.74 13.77 13.60
CA ASP A 3 12.12 12.49 14.19
C ASP A 3 10.84 11.68 14.46
N PHE A 4 10.76 10.48 13.93
CA PHE A 4 9.62 9.57 14.11
C PHE A 4 10.10 8.12 14.19
N GLN A 5 9.36 7.29 14.88
CA GLN A 5 9.63 5.86 15.02
C GLN A 5 8.62 5.05 14.20
N ILE A 6 9.06 3.91 13.68
CA ILE A 6 8.18 2.97 12.96
C ILE A 6 8.23 1.62 13.67
N HIS A 7 7.06 1.08 13.99
CA HIS A 7 6.94 -0.27 14.53
C HIS A 7 5.68 -1.00 14.03
N LEU A 8 5.64 -2.31 14.26
CA LEU A 8 4.45 -3.13 14.00
C LEU A 8 3.35 -2.75 15.00
N ILE A 9 2.14 -2.62 14.49
CA ILE A 9 0.94 -2.43 15.28
C ILE A 9 0.29 -3.80 15.48
N GLU A 10 0.19 -4.24 16.73
CA GLU A 10 -0.30 -5.57 17.09
C GLU A 10 -1.42 -5.51 18.14
N THR A 11 -1.57 -4.38 18.85
CA THR A 11 -2.56 -4.24 19.91
C THR A 11 -3.87 -3.61 19.40
N PRO A 12 -5.02 -3.98 20.00
CA PRO A 12 -6.30 -3.34 19.67
C PRO A 12 -6.30 -1.82 19.89
N GLU A 13 -5.57 -1.35 20.90
CA GLU A 13 -5.44 0.07 21.25
C GLU A 13 -4.79 0.85 20.10
N GLU A 14 -3.67 0.37 19.60
CA GLU A 14 -2.96 0.98 18.45
C GLU A 14 -3.77 0.85 17.15
N MET A 15 -4.48 -0.27 16.95
CA MET A 15 -5.36 -0.45 15.77
C MET A 15 -6.49 0.59 15.74
N ARG A 16 -7.00 1.03 16.90
CA ARG A 16 -7.96 2.15 16.96
C ARG A 16 -7.37 3.46 16.47
N LEU A 17 -6.08 3.70 16.74
CA LEU A 17 -5.39 4.88 16.20
C LEU A 17 -5.29 4.82 14.67
N VAL A 18 -5.05 3.64 14.10
CA VAL A 18 -5.07 3.44 12.64
C VAL A 18 -6.46 3.70 12.07
N GLU A 19 -7.50 3.19 12.73
CA GLU A 19 -8.90 3.41 12.32
C GLU A 19 -9.24 4.91 12.32
N GLN A 20 -8.82 5.65 13.35
CA GLN A 20 -9.02 7.10 13.41
C GLN A 20 -8.20 7.83 12.34
N LEU A 21 -6.95 7.45 12.14
CA LEU A 21 -6.10 8.07 11.13
C LEU A 21 -6.64 7.88 9.71
N GLN A 22 -7.32 6.76 9.42
CA GLN A 22 -7.99 6.58 8.14
C GLN A 22 -9.05 7.68 7.90
N ARG A 23 -9.85 8.04 8.92
CA ARG A 23 -10.84 9.12 8.84
C ARG A 23 -10.21 10.48 8.60
N ASP A 24 -9.06 10.73 9.22
CA ASP A 24 -8.32 11.99 9.07
C ASP A 24 -7.69 12.12 7.67
N VAL A 25 -7.27 10.99 7.08
CA VAL A 25 -6.65 10.95 5.76
C VAL A 25 -7.67 10.96 4.64
N TRP A 26 -8.78 10.24 4.79
CA TRP A 26 -9.86 10.10 3.80
C TRP A 26 -11.23 10.44 4.42
N PRO A 27 -11.50 11.73 4.66
CA PRO A 27 -12.76 12.14 5.27
C PRO A 27 -13.95 11.87 4.33
N GLY A 28 -15.11 11.56 4.92
CA GLY A 28 -16.39 11.53 4.22
C GLY A 28 -16.95 10.15 3.89
N SER A 29 -16.23 9.06 4.14
CA SER A 29 -16.79 7.71 3.95
C SER A 29 -16.42 6.77 5.09
N GLU A 30 -17.37 6.49 5.99
CA GLU A 30 -17.20 5.48 7.04
C GLU A 30 -17.15 4.04 6.47
N THR A 31 -17.72 3.83 5.29
CA THR A 31 -17.75 2.51 4.64
C THR A 31 -16.40 2.09 4.06
N ASP A 32 -15.49 3.04 3.84
CA ASP A 32 -14.16 2.79 3.26
C ASP A 32 -13.08 2.63 4.34
N VAL A 33 -13.45 2.82 5.61
CA VAL A 33 -12.55 2.59 6.74
C VAL A 33 -12.39 1.08 6.97
N VAL A 34 -11.16 0.59 6.95
CA VAL A 34 -10.87 -0.80 7.33
C VAL A 34 -11.02 -0.92 8.84
N PRO A 35 -12.03 -1.68 9.32
CA PRO A 35 -12.34 -1.70 10.74
C PRO A 35 -11.31 -2.49 11.56
N LEU A 36 -11.23 -2.17 12.84
CA LEU A 36 -10.33 -2.77 13.83
C LEU A 36 -10.24 -4.29 13.72
N HIS A 37 -11.38 -4.98 13.69
CA HIS A 37 -11.42 -6.44 13.68
C HIS A 37 -10.79 -7.04 12.41
N MET A 38 -10.87 -6.34 11.28
CA MET A 38 -10.18 -6.75 10.05
C MET A 38 -8.67 -6.55 10.16
N LEU A 39 -8.22 -5.41 10.69
CA LEU A 39 -6.80 -5.14 10.90
C LEU A 39 -6.16 -6.22 11.79
N ILE A 40 -6.81 -6.54 12.92
CA ILE A 40 -6.36 -7.60 13.85
C ILE A 40 -6.34 -8.97 13.15
N THR A 41 -7.44 -9.33 12.48
CA THR A 41 -7.54 -10.62 11.78
C THR A 41 -6.43 -10.77 10.75
N VAL A 42 -6.16 -9.73 9.99
CA VAL A 42 -5.11 -9.76 8.96
C VAL A 42 -3.72 -9.93 9.59
N VAL A 43 -3.42 -9.22 10.68
CA VAL A 43 -2.14 -9.36 11.39
C VAL A 43 -1.95 -10.77 11.93
N HIS A 44 -2.97 -11.37 12.53
CA HIS A 44 -2.94 -12.74 13.01
C HIS A 44 -2.75 -13.79 11.89
N ASN A 45 -3.00 -13.42 10.65
CA ASN A 45 -2.85 -14.28 9.47
C ASN A 45 -1.67 -13.86 8.56
N GLY A 46 -0.63 -13.27 9.15
CA GLY A 46 0.61 -12.93 8.45
C GLY A 46 0.58 -11.60 7.70
N GLY A 47 -0.48 -10.82 7.84
CA GLY A 47 -0.51 -9.45 7.35
C GLY A 47 0.33 -8.52 8.22
N LEU A 48 0.53 -7.30 7.74
CA LEU A 48 1.36 -6.29 8.39
C LEU A 48 0.58 -4.98 8.50
N VAL A 49 0.53 -4.43 9.71
CA VAL A 49 0.18 -3.03 9.95
C VAL A 49 1.38 -2.36 10.61
N LEU A 50 1.96 -1.37 9.95
CA LEU A 50 3.08 -0.58 10.47
C LEU A 50 2.59 0.83 10.73
N GLY A 51 2.90 1.38 11.88
CA GLY A 51 2.64 2.77 12.26
C GLY A 51 3.91 3.59 12.31
N ALA A 52 3.82 4.84 11.92
CA ALA A 52 4.83 5.85 12.17
C ALA A 52 4.33 6.78 13.29
N PHE A 53 5.15 7.02 14.30
CA PHE A 53 4.77 7.74 15.50
C PHE A 53 5.76 8.86 15.82
N ILE A 54 5.23 9.96 16.31
CA ILE A 54 5.98 10.98 17.05
C ILE A 54 5.40 10.93 18.48
N ASP A 55 6.23 10.56 19.44
CA ASP A 55 5.80 10.21 20.78
C ASP A 55 4.67 9.16 20.72
N GLU A 56 3.51 9.45 21.28
CA GLU A 56 2.33 8.55 21.26
C GLU A 56 1.37 8.81 20.07
N LYS A 57 1.65 9.85 19.27
CA LYS A 57 0.78 10.25 18.15
C LYS A 57 1.12 9.49 16.89
N ILE A 58 0.17 8.74 16.33
CA ILE A 58 0.29 8.15 15.01
C ILE A 58 0.21 9.23 13.92
N ILE A 59 1.20 9.27 13.03
CA ILE A 59 1.30 10.25 11.94
C ILE A 59 1.22 9.61 10.55
N GLY A 60 1.28 8.28 10.49
CA GLY A 60 1.14 7.54 9.26
C GLY A 60 1.04 6.04 9.52
N PHE A 61 0.48 5.31 8.58
CA PHE A 61 0.43 3.85 8.62
C PHE A 61 0.57 3.25 7.23
N VAL A 62 0.95 1.98 7.18
CA VAL A 62 0.84 1.14 5.99
C VAL A 62 0.26 -0.22 6.39
N PHE A 63 -0.69 -0.70 5.61
CA PHE A 63 -1.40 -1.95 5.81
C PHE A 63 -1.27 -2.85 4.58
N GLY A 64 -1.05 -4.14 4.80
CA GLY A 64 -0.99 -5.12 3.74
C GLY A 64 -1.06 -6.55 4.26
N PHE A 65 -1.20 -7.50 3.34
CA PHE A 65 -1.43 -8.90 3.65
C PHE A 65 -0.83 -9.82 2.58
N PRO A 66 -0.52 -11.08 2.93
CA PRO A 66 -0.11 -12.09 1.97
C PRO A 66 -1.24 -12.39 0.97
N GLY A 67 -0.87 -12.65 -0.26
CA GLY A 67 -1.78 -13.05 -1.32
C GLY A 67 -1.06 -13.87 -2.36
N PHE A 68 -1.76 -14.22 -3.42
CA PHE A 68 -1.21 -14.99 -4.53
C PHE A 68 -1.44 -14.27 -5.86
N GLU A 69 -0.54 -14.49 -6.77
CA GLU A 69 -0.72 -14.18 -8.17
C GLU A 69 -0.90 -15.47 -8.94
N ASN A 70 -1.97 -15.55 -9.72
CA ASN A 70 -2.20 -16.69 -10.60
C ASN A 70 -1.28 -16.58 -11.82
N THR A 71 -0.41 -17.56 -11.99
CA THR A 71 0.47 -17.68 -13.15
C THR A 71 0.19 -19.00 -13.89
N PRO A 72 0.63 -19.15 -15.16
CA PRO A 72 0.50 -20.41 -15.88
C PRO A 72 1.15 -21.61 -15.17
N ASP A 73 2.19 -21.36 -14.38
CA ASP A 73 2.94 -22.37 -13.63
C ASP A 73 2.37 -22.60 -12.21
N GLY A 74 1.25 -21.97 -11.87
CA GLY A 74 0.61 -22.06 -10.57
C GLY A 74 0.62 -20.74 -9.77
N PRO A 75 0.01 -20.72 -8.57
CA PRO A 75 -0.06 -19.54 -7.74
C PRO A 75 1.30 -19.18 -7.12
N LEU A 76 1.77 -17.97 -7.32
CA LEU A 76 2.98 -17.44 -6.68
C LEU A 76 2.62 -16.56 -5.50
N PRO A 77 3.22 -16.78 -4.32
CA PRO A 77 2.98 -15.95 -3.16
C PRO A 77 3.56 -14.54 -3.34
N LYS A 78 2.85 -13.55 -2.83
CA LYS A 78 3.25 -12.14 -2.80
C LYS A 78 2.67 -11.44 -1.60
N HIS A 79 3.18 -10.26 -1.28
CA HIS A 79 2.52 -9.34 -0.35
C HIS A 79 1.72 -8.29 -1.13
N CYS A 80 0.45 -8.13 -0.79
CA CYS A 80 -0.39 -7.03 -1.26
C CYS A 80 -0.28 -5.88 -0.26
N SER A 81 0.39 -4.80 -0.63
CA SER A 81 0.37 -3.58 0.18
C SER A 81 -0.89 -2.80 -0.17
N HIS A 82 -1.92 -2.96 0.65
CA HIS A 82 -3.26 -2.50 0.32
C HIS A 82 -3.44 -1.00 0.50
N MET A 83 -3.08 -0.46 1.66
CA MET A 83 -3.38 0.92 2.03
C MET A 83 -2.20 1.58 2.73
N MET A 84 -1.97 2.86 2.44
CA MET A 84 -1.01 3.70 3.15
C MET A 84 -1.61 5.09 3.32
N GLY A 85 -1.69 5.55 4.56
CA GLY A 85 -2.17 6.89 4.92
C GLY A 85 -1.11 7.66 5.68
N ILE A 86 -0.97 8.95 5.35
CA ILE A 86 -0.13 9.90 6.08
C ILE A 86 -1.02 11.07 6.51
N HIS A 87 -1.01 11.37 7.79
CA HIS A 87 -1.75 12.50 8.35
C HIS A 87 -1.43 13.77 7.53
N PRO A 88 -2.43 14.60 7.18
CA PRO A 88 -2.25 15.77 6.31
C PRO A 88 -1.06 16.65 6.68
N ASP A 89 -0.88 16.93 7.98
CA ASP A 89 0.18 17.81 8.49
C ASP A 89 1.61 17.24 8.31
N TYR A 90 1.73 15.93 8.06
CA TYR A 90 3.01 15.25 7.94
C TYR A 90 3.28 14.72 6.52
N ARG A 91 2.47 15.13 5.54
CA ARG A 91 2.73 14.83 4.13
C ARG A 91 4.05 15.47 3.69
N ASP A 92 4.71 14.83 2.75
CA ASP A 92 6.00 15.26 2.17
C ASP A 92 7.20 15.29 3.16
N SER A 93 7.03 14.80 4.41
CA SER A 93 8.07 14.70 5.44
C SER A 93 8.98 13.45 5.32
N GLY A 94 8.74 12.59 4.33
CA GLY A 94 9.48 11.32 4.16
C GLY A 94 8.87 10.11 4.86
N VAL A 95 7.83 10.27 5.67
CA VAL A 95 7.15 9.19 6.42
C VAL A 95 6.67 8.07 5.48
N GLY A 96 6.01 8.42 4.36
CA GLY A 96 5.52 7.40 3.42
C GLY A 96 6.62 6.55 2.80
N PHE A 97 7.76 7.16 2.48
CA PHE A 97 8.93 6.42 1.99
C PHE A 97 9.49 5.47 3.05
N ALA A 98 9.61 5.95 4.29
CA ALA A 98 10.12 5.16 5.40
C ALA A 98 9.20 3.97 5.74
N LEU A 99 7.87 4.18 5.78
CA LEU A 99 6.88 3.12 5.98
C LEU A 99 6.96 2.04 4.90
N LYS A 100 7.07 2.43 3.62
CA LYS A 100 7.21 1.47 2.52
C LYS A 100 8.50 0.66 2.62
N ARG A 101 9.60 1.29 3.00
CA ARG A 101 10.86 0.58 3.23
C ARG A 101 10.79 -0.39 4.40
N ALA A 102 10.18 0.02 5.51
CA ALA A 102 9.97 -0.85 6.67
C ALA A 102 9.06 -2.04 6.30
N GLN A 103 7.96 -1.79 5.59
CA GLN A 103 7.09 -2.84 5.09
C GLN A 103 7.85 -3.85 4.23
N TRP A 104 8.68 -3.37 3.28
CA TRP A 104 9.49 -4.24 2.45
C TRP A 104 10.44 -5.12 3.26
N GLN A 105 11.10 -4.57 4.27
CA GLN A 105 11.97 -5.34 5.16
C GLN A 105 11.22 -6.45 5.90
N MET A 106 10.00 -6.17 6.37
CA MET A 106 9.16 -7.17 7.04
C MET A 106 8.66 -8.25 6.07
N VAL A 107 8.24 -7.87 4.87
CA VAL A 107 7.86 -8.81 3.80
C VAL A 107 8.99 -9.78 3.48
N ARG A 108 10.23 -9.28 3.41
CA ARG A 108 11.42 -10.12 3.20
C ARG A 108 11.66 -11.10 4.34
N ARG A 109 11.40 -10.70 5.58
CA ARG A 109 11.48 -11.60 6.75
C ARG A 109 10.43 -12.71 6.73
N GLN A 110 9.30 -12.49 6.05
CA GLN A 110 8.28 -13.50 5.79
C GLN A 110 8.62 -14.42 4.60
N SER A 111 9.84 -14.36 4.08
CA SER A 111 10.30 -15.12 2.90
C SER A 111 9.48 -14.81 1.63
N LEU A 112 8.87 -13.64 1.57
CA LEU A 112 8.24 -13.13 0.36
C LEU A 112 9.21 -12.18 -0.34
N ASP A 113 9.40 -12.37 -1.62
CA ASP A 113 10.31 -11.59 -2.46
C ASP A 113 9.58 -10.66 -3.44
N ARG A 114 8.25 -10.64 -3.35
CA ARG A 114 7.40 -9.79 -4.18
C ARG A 114 6.38 -9.03 -3.34
N ILE A 115 6.27 -7.73 -3.61
CA ILE A 115 5.25 -6.85 -3.04
C ILE A 115 4.59 -6.05 -4.16
N THR A 116 3.26 -6.00 -4.16
CA THR A 116 2.49 -5.26 -5.16
C THR A 116 1.56 -4.27 -4.48
N TRP A 117 1.27 -3.16 -5.16
CA TRP A 117 0.23 -2.22 -4.75
C TRP A 117 -0.29 -1.44 -5.94
N THR A 118 -1.36 -0.69 -5.73
CA THR A 118 -1.91 0.22 -6.72
C THR A 118 -1.78 1.67 -6.25
N TYR A 119 -1.72 2.60 -7.19
CA TYR A 119 -1.79 4.02 -6.88
C TYR A 119 -2.55 4.80 -7.96
N ASP A 120 -3.10 5.96 -7.58
CA ASP A 120 -3.83 6.84 -8.46
C ASP A 120 -2.88 7.45 -9.49
N ARG A 121 -3.18 7.22 -10.77
CA ARG A 121 -2.40 7.69 -11.93
C ARG A 121 -2.38 9.22 -12.07
N LEU A 122 -3.37 9.92 -11.53
CA LEU A 122 -3.51 11.37 -11.66
C LEU A 122 -2.66 12.15 -10.63
N LEU A 123 -2.19 11.47 -9.58
CA LEU A 123 -1.40 12.09 -8.53
C LEU A 123 0.11 11.97 -8.81
N SER A 124 0.70 13.03 -9.35
CA SER A 124 2.15 13.09 -9.64
C SER A 124 3.03 12.79 -8.43
N ARG A 125 2.61 13.19 -7.22
CA ARG A 125 3.27 12.85 -5.96
C ARG A 125 3.38 11.33 -5.76
N ASN A 126 2.31 10.59 -6.07
CA ASN A 126 2.32 9.13 -5.97
C ASN A 126 3.28 8.51 -7.00
N ALA A 127 3.28 9.02 -8.23
CA ALA A 127 4.21 8.58 -9.26
C ALA A 127 5.67 8.84 -8.83
N TYR A 128 5.96 10.03 -8.30
CA TYR A 128 7.30 10.37 -7.82
C TYR A 128 7.75 9.46 -6.66
N LEU A 129 6.88 9.23 -5.66
CA LEU A 129 7.20 8.31 -4.57
C LEU A 129 7.45 6.89 -5.08
N ASN A 130 6.53 6.37 -5.88
CA ASN A 130 6.56 4.96 -6.27
C ASN A 130 7.66 4.65 -7.29
N ILE A 131 7.78 5.45 -8.32
CA ILE A 131 8.73 5.19 -9.41
C ILE A 131 10.12 5.78 -9.09
N ALA A 132 10.19 7.08 -8.78
CA ALA A 132 11.47 7.74 -8.62
C ALA A 132 12.17 7.42 -7.29
N LYS A 133 11.43 7.36 -6.17
CA LYS A 133 12.04 7.10 -4.85
C LYS A 133 12.10 5.63 -4.49
N LEU A 134 11.01 4.88 -4.69
CA LEU A 134 10.95 3.46 -4.36
C LEU A 134 11.46 2.57 -5.49
N GLY A 135 11.56 3.09 -6.72
CA GLY A 135 12.02 2.36 -7.89
C GLY A 135 11.07 1.24 -8.32
N ALA A 136 9.79 1.34 -7.97
CA ALA A 136 8.80 0.35 -8.35
C ALA A 136 8.59 0.34 -9.87
N VAL A 137 8.27 -0.84 -10.41
CA VAL A 137 7.99 -1.01 -11.83
C VAL A 137 6.49 -1.06 -12.07
N CYS A 138 5.99 -0.23 -12.97
CA CYS A 138 4.59 -0.23 -13.37
C CYS A 138 4.44 -1.01 -14.69
N SER A 139 3.71 -2.12 -14.63
CA SER A 139 3.45 -2.96 -15.80
C SER A 139 1.96 -3.12 -16.12
N THR A 140 1.08 -2.70 -15.22
CA THR A 140 -0.35 -2.98 -15.34
C THR A 140 -1.19 -1.73 -15.06
N TYR A 141 -2.14 -1.48 -15.97
CA TYR A 141 -3.17 -0.46 -15.81
C TYR A 141 -4.51 -1.13 -15.52
N ARG A 142 -5.11 -0.77 -14.38
CA ARG A 142 -6.40 -1.30 -13.96
C ARG A 142 -7.47 -0.22 -14.10
N ARG A 143 -8.47 -0.49 -14.91
CA ARG A 143 -9.60 0.42 -15.10
C ARG A 143 -10.65 0.15 -14.03
N SER A 144 -11.19 1.22 -13.46
CA SER A 144 -12.28 1.15 -12.48
C SER A 144 -12.05 0.13 -11.37
N GLU A 145 -10.82 0.06 -10.83
CA GLU A 145 -10.35 -0.98 -9.90
C GLU A 145 -11.23 -1.11 -8.66
N TYR A 146 -11.75 0.01 -8.18
CA TYR A 146 -12.57 0.06 -6.96
C TYR A 146 -14.02 0.51 -7.22
N GLY A 147 -14.45 0.56 -8.50
CA GLY A 147 -15.75 1.11 -8.84
C GLY A 147 -15.86 2.60 -8.48
N ASP A 148 -17.05 3.02 -8.09
CA ASP A 148 -17.32 4.40 -7.69
C ASP A 148 -16.83 4.65 -6.27
N MET A 149 -15.82 5.49 -6.11
CA MET A 149 -15.28 5.89 -4.83
C MET A 149 -16.09 7.05 -4.23
N ARG A 150 -16.34 6.98 -2.92
CA ARG A 150 -17.23 7.91 -2.23
C ARG A 150 -16.54 8.82 -1.21
N ASP A 151 -15.25 8.60 -0.95
CA ASP A 151 -14.49 9.47 -0.05
C ASP A 151 -14.27 10.87 -0.64
N GLY A 152 -14.07 11.84 0.23
CA GLY A 152 -13.99 13.25 -0.16
C GLY A 152 -12.84 13.63 -1.10
N LEU A 153 -11.85 12.75 -1.28
CA LEU A 153 -10.71 12.98 -2.19
C LEU A 153 -10.95 12.40 -3.58
N ASN A 154 -11.75 11.32 -3.69
CA ASN A 154 -11.90 10.54 -4.91
C ASN A 154 -13.33 10.58 -5.50
N ALA A 155 -14.30 11.13 -4.78
CA ALA A 155 -15.69 11.19 -5.24
C ALA A 155 -15.81 11.84 -6.63
N GLY A 156 -16.48 11.14 -7.55
CA GLY A 156 -16.68 11.59 -8.93
C GLY A 156 -15.48 11.42 -9.87
N LEU A 157 -14.36 10.86 -9.38
CA LEU A 157 -13.19 10.53 -10.19
C LEU A 157 -13.18 9.03 -10.54
N PRO A 158 -12.68 8.67 -11.74
CA PRO A 158 -12.49 7.26 -12.09
C PRO A 158 -11.49 6.60 -11.13
N SER A 159 -11.81 5.40 -10.65
CA SER A 159 -10.92 4.63 -9.78
C SER A 159 -9.83 3.85 -10.53
N ASP A 160 -9.40 4.37 -11.67
CA ASP A 160 -8.31 3.79 -12.45
C ASP A 160 -7.00 3.84 -11.66
N ARG A 161 -6.22 2.77 -11.71
CA ARG A 161 -4.98 2.64 -10.96
C ARG A 161 -3.84 2.10 -11.82
N PHE A 162 -2.63 2.57 -11.52
CA PHE A 162 -1.43 1.83 -11.88
C PHE A 162 -1.15 0.78 -10.80
N GLN A 163 -1.00 -0.49 -11.22
CA GLN A 163 -0.45 -1.52 -10.36
C GLN A 163 1.06 -1.57 -10.57
N VAL A 164 1.79 -1.60 -9.47
CA VAL A 164 3.25 -1.66 -9.47
C VAL A 164 3.75 -2.85 -8.67
N ASP A 165 4.91 -3.32 -9.08
CA ASP A 165 5.73 -4.27 -8.37
C ASP A 165 6.84 -3.54 -7.64
N GLY A 166 6.99 -3.78 -6.34
CA GLY A 166 8.10 -3.30 -5.54
C GLY A 166 9.38 -4.03 -5.92
N LEU A 167 10.51 -3.33 -5.75
CA LEU A 167 11.81 -3.81 -6.18
C LEU A 167 12.20 -5.17 -5.62
N PRO A 168 12.83 -5.99 -6.44
CA PRO A 168 13.74 -7.02 -5.95
C PRO A 168 14.91 -6.33 -5.21
N ALA A 169 15.37 -6.94 -4.12
CA ALA A 169 16.59 -6.49 -3.46
C ALA A 169 17.70 -6.35 -4.50
N ARG A 170 18.54 -5.30 -4.37
CA ARG A 170 19.71 -5.09 -5.24
C ARG A 170 20.59 -6.34 -5.24
N GLY A 171 20.45 -7.15 -6.27
CA GLY A 171 21.19 -8.37 -6.53
C GLY A 171 20.80 -8.83 -7.90
N GLY A 172 21.44 -8.28 -8.91
CA GLY A 172 21.52 -8.60 -10.30
C GLY A 172 20.51 -9.62 -10.86
N GLY A 173 19.41 -9.15 -11.35
CA GLY A 173 18.50 -9.85 -12.23
C GLY A 173 17.68 -8.78 -12.95
N VAL A 174 17.90 -8.67 -14.25
CA VAL A 174 17.01 -7.93 -15.13
C VAL A 174 15.62 -8.49 -14.89
N VAL A 175 14.69 -7.68 -14.37
CA VAL A 175 13.29 -8.05 -14.34
C VAL A 175 12.90 -8.22 -15.80
N ASP A 176 12.64 -9.47 -16.19
CA ASP A 176 12.09 -9.76 -17.49
C ASP A 176 10.73 -9.05 -17.55
N ALA A 177 10.73 -7.89 -18.17
CA ALA A 177 9.54 -7.09 -18.40
C ALA A 177 8.67 -7.84 -19.38
N ARG A 178 7.89 -8.80 -18.89
CA ARG A 178 6.87 -9.44 -19.70
C ARG A 178 5.97 -8.35 -20.25
N PRO A 179 5.74 -8.30 -21.56
CA PRO A 179 4.91 -7.25 -22.14
C PRO A 179 3.52 -7.31 -21.53
N CYS A 180 3.03 -6.15 -21.15
CA CYS A 180 1.70 -5.95 -20.59
C CYS A 180 0.67 -6.62 -21.52
N ALA A 181 0.04 -7.68 -21.06
CA ALA A 181 -1.10 -8.25 -21.76
C ALA A 181 -2.26 -7.25 -21.66
N VAL A 182 -2.45 -6.45 -22.71
CA VAL A 182 -3.63 -5.60 -22.83
C VAL A 182 -4.84 -6.53 -22.93
N PRO A 183 -5.82 -6.48 -22.01
CA PRO A 183 -7.03 -7.27 -22.14
C PRO A 183 -7.71 -6.86 -23.44
N ARG A 184 -7.98 -7.82 -24.33
CA ARG A 184 -8.79 -7.57 -25.52
C ARG A 184 -10.21 -7.15 -25.07
N PRO A 185 -10.82 -6.15 -25.66
CA PRO A 185 -12.22 -5.82 -25.37
C PRO A 185 -13.07 -7.05 -25.67
N ALA A 186 -13.96 -7.39 -24.74
CA ALA A 186 -15.01 -8.37 -25.01
C ALA A 186 -15.83 -7.92 -26.21
N ARG A 187 -16.06 -8.83 -27.17
CA ARG A 187 -16.97 -8.60 -28.29
C ARG A 187 -18.40 -8.64 -27.81
#